data_18ef186cd9a1b3ee737ed8353d94effd
#
_entry.id   18ef186cd9a1b3ee737ed8353d94effd
#
_cell.length_a   1.000
_cell.length_b   1.000
_cell.length_c   1.000
_cell.angle_alpha   90.00
_cell.angle_beta   90.00
_cell.angle_gamma   90.00
#
_symmetry.space_group_name_H-M   'P 1'
#
loop_
_entity.id
_entity.type
_entity.pdbx_description
1 polymer ?
#
loop_
_entity_poly.entity_id
_entity_poly.type
_entity_poly.pdbx_seq_one_letter_code
_entity_poly.pdbx_strand_id
1 'polypeptide(L)'
;FLNINQLQAQNLKLDQSMGQAGLLQVQQMIGLYEDENLQKYVSKVGQRLVSKLGEQPFQYRFYVLDMAEPNAFALPAGYIFVSRGILALTNTEDELACILGHEIMHVHKRHSIQQSKKSVIPSILQIPGAVVGSVAGETIGNIIGAPASITSGLILSSYSRVHETEADELGTALAVSAGYNPKAMPAVLNRLHNEVTFIEGKNME
;
A
#
# COMPACT_ATOMS: atom_id res chain seq x y z
N PHE A 1 22.59 -25.14 -6.88
CA PHE A 1 21.45 -24.39 -7.46
C PHE A 1 20.22 -24.70 -6.65
N LEU A 2 19.53 -23.68 -6.10
CA LEU A 2 18.24 -23.83 -5.46
C LEU A 2 17.19 -24.19 -6.52
N ASN A 3 16.30 -25.12 -6.17
CA ASN A 3 15.16 -25.39 -7.05
C ASN A 3 14.11 -24.28 -6.95
N ILE A 4 13.18 -24.22 -7.92
CA ILE A 4 12.16 -23.15 -8.02
C ILE A 4 11.34 -23.03 -6.73
N ASN A 5 10.96 -24.16 -6.12
CA ASN A 5 10.18 -24.15 -4.88
C ASN A 5 10.97 -23.57 -3.68
N GLN A 6 12.25 -23.85 -3.59
CA GLN A 6 13.12 -23.27 -2.57
C GLN A 6 13.29 -21.76 -2.76
N LEU A 7 13.41 -21.29 -4.00
CA LEU A 7 13.50 -19.88 -4.32
C LEU A 7 12.21 -19.12 -3.98
N GLN A 8 11.05 -19.73 -4.29
CA GLN A 8 9.74 -19.17 -3.92
C GLN A 8 9.56 -19.10 -2.41
N ALA A 9 9.94 -20.14 -1.67
CA ALA A 9 9.86 -20.15 -0.22
C ALA A 9 10.79 -19.10 0.43
N GLN A 10 12.00 -18.90 -0.10
CA GLN A 10 12.91 -17.85 0.38
C GLN A 10 12.35 -16.44 0.11
N ASN A 11 11.79 -16.22 -1.07
CA ASN A 11 11.16 -14.95 -1.41
C ASN A 11 9.98 -14.64 -0.48
N LEU A 12 9.16 -15.65 -0.15
CA LEU A 12 8.04 -15.47 0.76
C LEU A 12 8.48 -15.14 2.19
N LYS A 13 9.53 -15.81 2.70
CA LYS A 13 10.12 -15.50 4.01
C LYS A 13 10.67 -14.08 4.08
N LEU A 14 11.30 -13.61 3.00
CA LEU A 14 11.79 -12.23 2.91
C LEU A 14 10.63 -11.25 2.95
N ASP A 15 9.57 -11.47 2.16
CA ASP A 15 8.39 -10.62 2.15
C ASP A 15 7.74 -10.53 3.55
N GLN A 16 7.61 -11.67 4.24
CA GLN A 16 7.07 -11.74 5.59
C GLN A 16 7.93 -10.97 6.61
N SER A 17 9.25 -11.14 6.54
CA SER A 17 10.19 -10.43 7.42
C SER A 17 10.14 -8.91 7.19
N MET A 18 10.13 -8.47 5.94
CA MET A 18 10.04 -7.04 5.58
C MET A 18 8.69 -6.45 6.00
N GLY A 19 7.60 -7.15 5.73
CA GLY A 19 6.25 -6.69 6.09
C GLY A 19 6.07 -6.56 7.60
N GLN A 20 6.57 -7.53 8.38
CA GLN A 20 6.51 -7.49 9.84
C GLN A 20 7.37 -6.38 10.44
N ALA A 21 8.60 -6.21 9.96
CA ALA A 21 9.47 -5.11 10.40
C ALA A 21 8.84 -3.75 10.07
N GLY A 22 8.25 -3.63 8.87
CA GLY A 22 7.53 -2.44 8.46
C GLY A 22 6.30 -2.14 9.31
N LEU A 23 5.50 -3.13 9.65
CA LEU A 23 4.36 -2.96 10.57
C LEU A 23 4.81 -2.35 11.91
N LEU A 24 5.86 -2.90 12.52
CA LEU A 24 6.38 -2.38 13.79
C LEU A 24 6.84 -0.92 13.65
N GLN A 25 7.53 -0.59 12.57
CA GLN A 25 7.98 0.78 12.32
C GLN A 25 6.79 1.74 12.11
N VAL A 26 5.78 1.36 11.35
CA VAL A 26 4.56 2.16 11.15
C VAL A 26 3.84 2.40 12.48
N GLN A 27 3.70 1.36 13.32
CA GLN A 27 3.10 1.49 14.64
C GLN A 27 3.86 2.43 15.57
N GLN A 28 5.19 2.43 15.50
CA GLN A 28 6.04 3.31 16.34
C GLN A 28 6.05 4.76 15.84
N MET A 29 6.03 4.98 14.52
CA MET A 29 6.17 6.32 13.93
C MET A 29 4.84 7.06 13.79
N ILE A 30 3.76 6.36 13.48
CA ILE A 30 2.45 6.95 13.17
C ILE A 30 1.42 6.53 14.22
N GLY A 31 1.37 5.25 14.57
CA GLY A 31 0.35 4.65 15.41
C GLY A 31 -0.86 4.16 14.61
N LEU A 32 -1.62 3.26 15.23
CA LEU A 32 -2.89 2.77 14.71
C LEU A 32 -4.04 3.60 15.32
N TYR A 33 -5.05 3.89 14.51
CA TYR A 33 -6.23 4.59 14.99
C TYR A 33 -7.10 3.67 15.86
N GLU A 34 -7.38 4.13 17.09
CA GLU A 34 -8.06 3.34 18.13
C GLU A 34 -9.60 3.38 17.98
N ASP A 35 -10.09 2.92 16.82
CA ASP A 35 -11.53 2.69 16.58
C ASP A 35 -11.73 1.28 16.01
N GLU A 36 -12.16 0.37 16.88
CA GLU A 36 -12.36 -1.03 16.48
C GLU A 36 -13.44 -1.20 15.39
N ASN A 37 -14.49 -0.36 15.37
CA ASN A 37 -15.56 -0.48 14.39
C ASN A 37 -15.05 -0.06 13.01
N LEU A 38 -14.31 1.05 12.95
CA LEU A 38 -13.68 1.51 11.71
C LEU A 38 -12.65 0.52 11.22
N GLN A 39 -11.83 -0.02 12.12
CA GLN A 39 -10.85 -1.05 11.80
C GLN A 39 -11.50 -2.32 11.24
N LYS A 40 -12.59 -2.80 11.84
CA LYS A 40 -13.37 -3.96 11.37
C LYS A 40 -14.02 -3.67 10.02
N TYR A 41 -14.54 -2.46 9.82
CA TYR A 41 -15.16 -2.04 8.56
C TYR A 41 -14.15 -2.07 7.40
N VAL A 42 -13.00 -1.42 7.54
CA VAL A 42 -11.95 -1.42 6.52
C VAL A 42 -11.47 -2.85 6.23
N SER A 43 -11.25 -3.65 7.27
CA SER A 43 -10.88 -5.06 7.11
C SER A 43 -11.93 -5.86 6.36
N LYS A 44 -13.22 -5.65 6.62
CA LYS A 44 -14.33 -6.33 5.93
C LYS A 44 -14.32 -6.03 4.43
N VAL A 45 -14.18 -4.76 4.06
CA VAL A 45 -14.10 -4.35 2.64
C VAL A 45 -12.89 -4.97 1.96
N GLY A 46 -11.72 -4.88 2.59
CA GLY A 46 -10.48 -5.45 2.07
C GLY A 46 -10.54 -6.98 1.92
N GLN A 47 -11.06 -7.70 2.91
CA GLN A 47 -11.20 -9.17 2.83
C GLN A 47 -12.19 -9.60 1.75
N ARG A 48 -13.25 -8.83 1.48
CA ARG A 48 -14.16 -9.08 0.36
C ARG A 48 -13.42 -8.99 -0.98
N LEU A 49 -12.52 -8.03 -1.16
CA LEU A 49 -11.66 -7.92 -2.35
C LEU A 49 -10.71 -9.12 -2.43
N VAL A 50 -9.98 -9.43 -1.37
CA VAL A 50 -9.01 -10.54 -1.31
C VAL A 50 -9.67 -11.88 -1.64
N SER A 51 -10.93 -12.08 -1.24
CA SER A 51 -11.68 -13.31 -1.55
C SER A 51 -11.82 -13.59 -3.05
N LYS A 52 -11.57 -12.60 -3.93
CA LYS A 52 -11.62 -12.73 -5.40
C LYS A 52 -10.27 -13.05 -6.02
N LEU A 53 -9.18 -13.05 -5.25
CA LEU A 53 -7.83 -13.36 -5.75
C LEU A 53 -7.50 -14.86 -5.81
N GLY A 54 -8.37 -15.72 -5.27
CA GLY A 54 -8.04 -17.12 -5.07
C GLY A 54 -7.07 -17.34 -3.90
N GLU A 55 -6.38 -18.48 -3.89
CA GLU A 55 -5.45 -18.83 -2.82
C GLU A 55 -4.22 -17.91 -2.82
N GLN A 56 -3.89 -17.37 -1.65
CA GLN A 56 -2.76 -16.46 -1.45
C GLN A 56 -1.72 -17.07 -0.51
N PRO A 57 -0.42 -16.81 -0.73
CA PRO A 57 0.65 -17.39 0.08
C PRO A 57 0.78 -16.77 1.48
N PHE A 58 0.04 -15.72 1.77
CA PHE A 58 0.00 -15.01 3.06
C PHE A 58 -1.38 -14.42 3.30
N GLN A 59 -1.63 -14.01 4.55
CA GLN A 59 -2.89 -13.34 4.91
C GLN A 59 -2.77 -11.83 4.70
N TYR A 60 -3.75 -11.24 4.03
CA TYR A 60 -3.90 -9.80 3.96
C TYR A 60 -4.44 -9.25 5.29
N ARG A 61 -3.84 -8.15 5.75
CA ARG A 61 -4.20 -7.43 6.97
C ARG A 61 -4.33 -5.96 6.66
N PHE A 62 -5.41 -5.37 7.13
CA PHE A 62 -5.77 -3.98 6.86
C PHE A 62 -5.69 -3.19 8.15
N TYR A 63 -5.10 -2.01 8.11
CA TYR A 63 -4.88 -1.16 9.28
C TYR A 63 -5.31 0.26 8.98
N VAL A 64 -5.99 0.89 9.95
CA VAL A 64 -6.26 2.32 9.93
C VAL A 64 -5.17 3.03 10.74
N LEU A 65 -4.56 4.04 10.14
CA LEU A 65 -3.50 4.84 10.75
C LEU A 65 -4.08 6.09 11.42
N ASP A 66 -3.52 6.48 12.57
CA ASP A 66 -3.81 7.77 13.19
C ASP A 66 -3.02 8.89 12.51
N MET A 67 -3.33 9.12 11.25
CA MET A 67 -2.70 10.11 10.39
C MET A 67 -3.80 10.96 9.74
N ALA A 68 -3.70 12.30 9.91
CA ALA A 68 -4.67 13.23 9.37
C ALA A 68 -4.52 13.44 7.86
N GLU A 69 -3.30 13.36 7.35
CA GLU A 69 -2.99 13.48 5.92
C GLU A 69 -3.58 12.29 5.17
N PRO A 70 -4.27 12.53 4.06
CA PRO A 70 -4.78 11.47 3.21
C PRO A 70 -3.66 10.59 2.67
N ASN A 71 -3.66 9.31 3.02
CA ASN A 71 -2.65 8.36 2.57
C ASN A 71 -3.18 6.93 2.60
N ALA A 72 -2.68 6.10 1.67
CA ALA A 72 -2.80 4.66 1.68
C ALA A 72 -1.51 4.05 1.13
N PHE A 73 -1.10 2.92 1.65
CA PHE A 73 0.08 2.21 1.15
C PHE A 73 0.07 0.75 1.56
N ALA A 74 0.88 -0.04 0.87
CA ALA A 74 1.04 -1.46 1.11
C ALA A 74 2.49 -1.82 1.41
N LEU A 75 2.67 -2.73 2.36
CA LEU A 75 3.95 -3.38 2.64
C LEU A 75 3.91 -4.85 2.18
N PRO A 76 5.07 -5.48 1.97
CA PRO A 76 5.15 -6.88 1.58
C PRO A 76 4.35 -7.80 2.52
N ALA A 77 3.97 -8.98 2.00
CA ALA A 77 3.22 -10.02 2.72
C ALA A 77 1.83 -9.60 3.21
N GLY A 78 1.17 -8.68 2.53
CA GLY A 78 -0.25 -8.43 2.73
C GLY A 78 -0.60 -7.39 3.80
N TYR A 79 0.33 -6.56 4.23
CA TYR A 79 0.05 -5.45 5.15
C TYR A 79 -0.40 -4.21 4.37
N ILE A 80 -1.65 -3.79 4.56
CA ILE A 80 -2.25 -2.65 3.87
C ILE A 80 -2.72 -1.63 4.89
N PHE A 81 -2.39 -0.37 4.64
CA PHE A 81 -2.66 0.75 5.53
C PHE A 81 -3.46 1.82 4.81
N VAL A 82 -4.43 2.37 5.53
CA VAL A 82 -5.18 3.57 5.11
C VAL A 82 -5.20 4.56 6.26
N SER A 83 -4.95 5.82 6.00
CA SER A 83 -5.04 6.86 7.02
C SER A 83 -6.48 7.23 7.35
N ARG A 84 -6.74 7.73 8.56
CA ARG A 84 -8.05 8.32 8.88
C ARG A 84 -8.35 9.52 7.97
N GLY A 85 -7.31 10.21 7.49
CA GLY A 85 -7.45 11.32 6.55
C GLY A 85 -8.03 10.89 5.20
N ILE A 86 -7.54 9.80 4.59
CA ILE A 86 -8.12 9.32 3.33
C ILE A 86 -9.53 8.75 3.53
N LEU A 87 -9.80 8.13 4.68
CA LEU A 87 -11.14 7.65 5.02
C LEU A 87 -12.14 8.80 5.16
N ALA A 88 -11.72 9.96 5.68
CA ALA A 88 -12.54 11.15 5.75
C ALA A 88 -12.90 11.73 4.37
N LEU A 89 -12.11 11.46 3.35
CA LEU A 89 -12.36 11.84 1.96
C LEU A 89 -13.20 10.82 1.20
N THR A 90 -13.37 9.60 1.70
CA THR A 90 -14.21 8.59 1.06
C THR A 90 -15.67 8.78 1.45
N ASN A 91 -16.55 8.89 0.46
CA ASN A 91 -18.00 9.08 0.69
C ASN A 91 -18.78 7.78 0.55
N THR A 92 -18.21 6.76 -0.05
CA THR A 92 -18.88 5.48 -0.32
C THR A 92 -17.95 4.30 -0.08
N GLU A 93 -18.53 3.12 0.18
CA GLU A 93 -17.78 1.86 0.27
C GLU A 93 -17.09 1.52 -1.06
N ASP A 94 -17.69 1.89 -2.20
CA ASP A 94 -17.09 1.69 -3.52
C ASP A 94 -15.76 2.45 -3.67
N GLU A 95 -15.68 3.67 -3.15
CA GLU A 95 -14.46 4.47 -3.17
C GLU A 95 -13.36 3.83 -2.32
N LEU A 96 -13.70 3.41 -1.10
CA LEU A 96 -12.77 2.68 -0.24
C LEU A 96 -12.31 1.38 -0.90
N ALA A 97 -13.21 0.65 -1.52
CA ALA A 97 -12.89 -0.59 -2.21
C ALA A 97 -11.95 -0.37 -3.40
N CYS A 98 -12.11 0.72 -4.15
CA CYS A 98 -11.18 1.07 -5.22
C CYS A 98 -9.77 1.37 -4.69
N ILE A 99 -9.65 2.15 -3.62
CA ILE A 99 -8.36 2.44 -2.96
C ILE A 99 -7.71 1.13 -2.46
N LEU A 100 -8.45 0.32 -1.71
CA LEU A 100 -7.93 -0.95 -1.20
C LEU A 100 -7.58 -1.93 -2.32
N GLY A 101 -8.35 -1.95 -3.41
CA GLY A 101 -8.07 -2.77 -4.59
C GLY A 101 -6.73 -2.43 -5.22
N HIS A 102 -6.43 -1.14 -5.36
CA HIS A 102 -5.15 -0.63 -5.83
C HIS A 102 -3.99 -1.11 -4.94
N GLU A 103 -4.10 -0.93 -3.62
CA GLU A 103 -3.08 -1.36 -2.66
C GLU A 103 -2.89 -2.89 -2.62
N ILE A 104 -3.98 -3.64 -2.73
CA ILE A 104 -3.92 -5.11 -2.84
C ILE A 104 -3.10 -5.52 -4.05
N MET A 105 -3.23 -4.82 -5.20
CA MET A 105 -2.45 -5.15 -6.39
C MET A 105 -0.97 -4.86 -6.23
N HIS A 106 -0.57 -3.80 -5.53
CA HIS A 106 0.84 -3.57 -5.21
C HIS A 106 1.46 -4.75 -4.44
N VAL A 107 0.73 -5.32 -3.49
CA VAL A 107 1.17 -6.53 -2.77
C VAL A 107 1.18 -7.75 -3.69
N HIS A 108 0.07 -8.00 -4.37
CA HIS A 108 -0.13 -9.17 -5.21
C HIS A 108 0.92 -9.30 -6.32
N LYS A 109 1.29 -8.16 -6.91
CA LYS A 109 2.35 -8.05 -7.92
C LYS A 109 3.74 -7.86 -7.35
N ARG A 110 3.88 -7.74 -6.01
CA ARG A 110 5.15 -7.54 -5.32
C ARG A 110 5.93 -6.31 -5.80
N HIS A 111 5.22 -5.20 -6.09
CA HIS A 111 5.81 -3.97 -6.64
C HIS A 111 6.91 -3.39 -5.76
N SER A 112 6.73 -3.38 -4.42
CA SER A 112 7.74 -2.93 -3.47
C SER A 112 9.06 -3.72 -3.58
N ILE A 113 8.97 -5.03 -3.75
CA ILE A 113 10.15 -5.88 -3.92
C ILE A 113 10.82 -5.66 -5.28
N GLN A 114 10.03 -5.48 -6.34
CA GLN A 114 10.56 -5.19 -7.67
C GLN A 114 11.28 -3.84 -7.70
N GLN A 115 10.74 -2.84 -7.03
CA GLN A 115 11.34 -1.51 -6.92
C GLN A 115 12.64 -1.55 -6.11
N SER A 116 12.65 -2.20 -4.96
CA SER A 116 13.85 -2.37 -4.13
C SER A 116 15.00 -3.05 -4.89
N LYS A 117 14.70 -4.04 -5.71
CA LYS A 117 15.71 -4.69 -6.57
C LYS A 117 16.34 -3.74 -7.59
N LYS A 118 15.61 -2.75 -8.10
CA LYS A 118 16.13 -1.78 -9.07
C LYS A 118 17.00 -0.71 -8.42
N SER A 119 16.75 -0.36 -7.16
CA SER A 119 17.45 0.73 -6.46
C SER A 119 18.66 0.27 -5.62
N VAL A 120 18.78 -1.00 -5.25
CA VAL A 120 19.67 -1.47 -4.18
C VAL A 120 20.62 -2.60 -4.58
N ILE A 121 20.61 -3.05 -5.83
CA ILE A 121 21.35 -4.26 -6.25
C ILE A 121 22.87 -4.25 -6.10
N PRO A 122 23.65 -3.15 -6.11
CA PRO A 122 25.10 -3.28 -6.02
C PRO A 122 25.66 -3.51 -4.61
N SER A 123 25.00 -3.08 -3.54
CA SER A 123 25.66 -2.99 -2.22
C SER A 123 25.21 -3.98 -1.17
N ILE A 124 24.01 -4.53 -1.24
CA ILE A 124 23.44 -5.36 -0.15
C ILE A 124 23.76 -6.85 -0.31
N LEU A 125 24.00 -7.33 -1.52
CA LEU A 125 24.36 -8.74 -1.75
C LEU A 125 25.78 -9.10 -1.28
N GLN A 126 26.59 -8.13 -0.83
CA GLN A 126 27.97 -8.36 -0.43
C GLN A 126 28.19 -8.35 1.09
N ILE A 127 27.15 -8.14 1.93
CA ILE A 127 27.32 -8.14 3.37
C ILE A 127 26.59 -9.35 3.99
N PRO A 128 27.32 -10.43 4.34
CA PRO A 128 26.75 -11.51 5.14
C PRO A 128 26.35 -10.96 6.52
N GLY A 129 25.07 -10.97 6.85
CA GLY A 129 24.57 -10.49 8.15
C GLY A 129 24.07 -9.04 8.18
N ALA A 130 23.96 -8.34 7.04
CA ALA A 130 23.34 -7.02 6.99
C ALA A 130 21.87 -7.10 7.44
N VAL A 131 21.59 -6.39 8.51
CA VAL A 131 20.31 -6.37 9.19
C VAL A 131 19.22 -5.93 8.21
N VAL A 132 18.28 -6.82 7.94
CA VAL A 132 17.06 -6.56 7.13
C VAL A 132 16.33 -5.28 7.57
N GLY A 133 16.51 -4.86 8.82
CA GLY A 133 15.94 -3.64 9.39
C GLY A 133 16.43 -2.33 8.75
N SER A 134 17.67 -2.25 8.26
CA SER A 134 18.17 -1.00 7.64
C SER A 134 17.58 -0.76 6.26
N VAL A 135 17.39 -1.82 5.48
CA VAL A 135 16.79 -1.74 4.13
C VAL A 135 15.29 -1.48 4.22
N ALA A 136 14.60 -2.15 5.15
CA ALA A 136 13.20 -1.89 5.42
C ALA A 136 12.99 -0.45 5.92
N GLY A 137 13.90 0.06 6.78
CA GLY A 137 13.85 1.41 7.31
C GLY A 137 13.95 2.49 6.24
N GLU A 138 14.88 2.37 5.29
CA GLU A 138 14.99 3.31 4.18
C GLU A 138 13.79 3.25 3.23
N THR A 139 13.30 2.04 2.92
CA THR A 139 12.15 1.87 2.04
C THR A 139 10.89 2.42 2.68
N ILE A 140 10.67 2.19 3.97
CA ILE A 140 9.51 2.71 4.70
C ILE A 140 9.66 4.20 4.97
N GLY A 141 10.86 4.69 5.28
CA GLY A 141 11.15 6.12 5.39
C GLY A 141 10.82 6.87 4.10
N ASN A 142 11.11 6.28 2.95
CA ASN A 142 10.75 6.85 1.64
C ASN A 142 9.25 6.77 1.34
N ILE A 143 8.55 5.76 1.85
CA ILE A 143 7.09 5.62 1.70
C ILE A 143 6.34 6.61 2.63
N ILE A 144 6.84 6.77 3.87
CA ILE A 144 6.17 7.57 4.89
C ILE A 144 6.63 9.04 4.86
N GLY A 145 7.88 9.30 4.54
CA GLY A 145 8.54 10.60 4.69
C GLY A 145 8.94 11.29 3.39
N ALA A 146 8.66 10.74 2.21
CA ALA A 146 8.86 11.48 0.99
C ALA A 146 7.94 12.69 0.99
N PRO A 147 8.48 13.94 0.88
CA PRO A 147 7.62 15.07 0.56
C PRO A 147 6.93 14.69 -0.74
N ALA A 148 5.61 14.57 -0.68
CA ALA A 148 4.81 14.29 -1.83
C ALA A 148 5.06 15.39 -2.87
N SER A 149 5.97 15.15 -3.78
CA SER A 149 5.94 15.84 -5.06
C SER A 149 4.73 15.25 -5.81
N ILE A 150 3.60 15.82 -5.44
CA ILE A 150 2.29 15.42 -5.91
C ILE A 150 2.17 15.87 -7.34
N THR A 151 2.50 15.00 -8.23
CA THR A 151 2.05 15.11 -9.60
C THR A 151 1.12 13.94 -9.85
N SER A 152 -0.18 14.26 -9.71
CA SER A 152 -1.32 13.44 -10.12
C SER A 152 -1.43 12.03 -9.51
N GLY A 153 -2.38 11.89 -8.62
CA GLY A 153 -2.81 10.62 -8.08
C GLY A 153 -2.44 10.47 -6.60
N LEU A 154 -3.20 9.72 -5.87
CA LEU A 154 -3.04 9.33 -4.47
C LEU A 154 -1.60 9.48 -3.95
N ILE A 155 -1.41 9.99 -2.74
CA ILE A 155 -0.11 9.93 -2.04
C ILE A 155 0.16 8.45 -1.70
N LEU A 156 0.26 7.68 -2.73
CA LEU A 156 0.58 6.27 -2.67
C LEU A 156 2.07 6.17 -2.91
N SER A 157 2.70 5.25 -2.26
CA SER A 157 4.12 4.94 -2.43
C SER A 157 4.60 5.26 -3.85
N SER A 158 5.70 5.96 -4.01
CA SER A 158 6.23 6.39 -5.32
C SER A 158 6.72 5.19 -6.14
N TYR A 159 5.79 4.37 -6.63
CA TYR A 159 6.09 3.30 -7.57
C TYR A 159 6.35 3.86 -8.97
N SER A 160 6.95 3.05 -9.83
CA SER A 160 7.11 3.45 -11.22
C SER A 160 5.75 3.59 -11.91
N ARG A 161 5.64 4.47 -12.91
CA ARG A 161 4.39 4.64 -13.67
C ARG A 161 3.81 3.32 -14.21
N VAL A 162 4.67 2.37 -14.57
CA VAL A 162 4.25 1.04 -15.04
C VAL A 162 3.54 0.28 -13.92
N HIS A 163 4.07 0.31 -12.70
CA HIS A 163 3.47 -0.35 -11.55
C HIS A 163 2.17 0.32 -11.12
N GLU A 164 2.10 1.66 -11.19
CA GLU A 164 0.87 2.41 -10.91
C GLU A 164 -0.23 2.04 -11.91
N THR A 165 0.08 2.08 -13.22
CA THR A 165 -0.89 1.68 -14.26
C THR A 165 -1.37 0.23 -14.06
N GLU A 166 -0.46 -0.69 -13.75
CA GLU A 166 -0.83 -2.09 -13.48
C GLU A 166 -1.72 -2.20 -12.24
N ALA A 167 -1.43 -1.46 -11.17
CA ALA A 167 -2.23 -1.46 -9.95
C ALA A 167 -3.62 -0.83 -10.19
N ASP A 168 -3.71 0.24 -10.96
CA ASP A 168 -4.97 0.88 -11.34
C ASP A 168 -5.88 -0.05 -12.15
N GLU A 169 -5.34 -0.67 -13.20
CA GLU A 169 -6.11 -1.56 -14.07
C GLU A 169 -6.60 -2.80 -13.31
N LEU A 170 -5.69 -3.48 -12.61
CA LEU A 170 -6.00 -4.73 -11.92
C LEU A 170 -6.79 -4.48 -10.63
N GLY A 171 -6.53 -3.38 -9.91
CA GLY A 171 -7.29 -2.99 -8.73
C GLY A 171 -8.73 -2.64 -9.08
N THR A 172 -8.93 -1.94 -10.21
CA THR A 172 -10.26 -1.68 -10.76
C THR A 172 -10.98 -2.99 -11.12
N ALA A 173 -10.31 -3.90 -11.82
CA ALA A 173 -10.88 -5.20 -12.16
C ALA A 173 -11.23 -6.03 -10.91
N LEU A 174 -10.39 -5.97 -9.87
CA LEU A 174 -10.64 -6.61 -8.59
C LEU A 174 -11.88 -6.04 -7.90
N ALA A 175 -12.02 -4.71 -7.84
CA ALA A 175 -13.19 -4.04 -7.27
C ALA A 175 -14.49 -4.49 -7.99
N VAL A 176 -14.48 -4.52 -9.32
CA VAL A 176 -15.61 -5.01 -10.13
C VAL A 176 -15.94 -6.47 -9.80
N SER A 177 -14.94 -7.33 -9.71
CA SER A 177 -15.15 -8.75 -9.39
C SER A 177 -15.75 -8.96 -8.00
N ALA A 178 -15.49 -8.05 -7.08
CA ALA A 178 -16.05 -8.03 -5.74
C ALA A 178 -17.43 -7.33 -5.66
N GLY A 179 -17.96 -6.85 -6.80
CA GLY A 179 -19.27 -6.22 -6.90
C GLY A 179 -19.30 -4.74 -6.53
N TYR A 180 -18.15 -4.06 -6.57
CA TYR A 180 -18.03 -2.62 -6.36
C TYR A 180 -18.06 -1.85 -7.68
N ASN A 181 -18.49 -0.58 -7.61
CA ASN A 181 -18.58 0.29 -8.78
C ASN A 181 -17.23 0.99 -9.06
N PRO A 182 -16.54 0.64 -10.18
CA PRO A 182 -15.24 1.21 -10.50
C PRO A 182 -15.30 2.72 -10.82
N LYS A 183 -16.48 3.26 -11.15
CA LYS A 183 -16.66 4.71 -11.41
C LYS A 183 -16.50 5.57 -10.15
N ALA A 184 -16.41 4.96 -8.98
CA ALA A 184 -16.13 5.64 -7.71
C ALA A 184 -14.67 6.15 -7.63
N MET A 185 -13.71 5.47 -8.27
CA MET A 185 -12.30 5.85 -8.19
C MET A 185 -12.02 7.30 -8.65
N PRO A 186 -12.47 7.77 -9.83
CA PRO A 186 -12.26 9.16 -10.23
C PRO A 186 -12.81 10.19 -9.24
N ALA A 187 -13.91 9.90 -8.56
CA ALA A 187 -14.52 10.83 -7.62
C ALA A 187 -13.63 11.02 -6.36
N VAL A 188 -13.10 9.94 -5.79
CA VAL A 188 -12.21 10.03 -4.63
C VAL A 188 -10.85 10.63 -5.02
N LEU A 189 -10.33 10.32 -6.21
CA LEU A 189 -9.10 10.91 -6.71
C LEU A 189 -9.20 12.43 -6.89
N ASN A 190 -10.31 12.93 -7.42
CA ASN A 190 -10.56 14.37 -7.56
C ASN A 190 -10.61 15.06 -6.19
N ARG A 191 -11.28 14.47 -5.19
CA ARG A 191 -11.31 15.05 -3.84
C ARG A 191 -9.91 15.06 -3.21
N LEU A 192 -9.18 13.97 -3.36
CA LEU A 192 -7.81 13.86 -2.86
C LEU A 192 -6.91 14.93 -3.51
N HIS A 193 -7.00 15.11 -4.84
CA HIS A 193 -6.25 16.14 -5.56
C HIS A 193 -6.57 17.55 -5.03
N ASN A 194 -7.86 17.84 -4.83
CA ASN A 194 -8.29 19.15 -4.31
C ASN A 194 -7.78 19.39 -2.89
N GLU A 195 -7.88 18.37 -2.01
CA GLU A 195 -7.40 18.46 -0.63
C GLU A 195 -5.90 18.71 -0.56
N VAL A 196 -5.13 17.96 -1.33
CA VAL A 196 -3.69 18.13 -1.41
C VAL A 196 -3.32 19.52 -1.94
N THR A 197 -3.99 19.97 -3.00
CA THR A 197 -3.76 21.31 -3.59
C THR A 197 -4.08 22.42 -2.60
N PHE A 198 -5.13 22.24 -1.80
CA PHE A 198 -5.50 23.16 -0.72
C PHE A 198 -4.42 23.20 0.38
N ILE A 199 -3.97 22.03 0.85
CA ILE A 199 -2.92 21.93 1.87
C ILE A 199 -1.60 22.59 1.39
N GLU A 200 -1.25 22.43 0.12
CA GLU A 200 -0.04 23.02 -0.46
C GLU A 200 -0.15 24.52 -0.78
N GLY A 201 -1.32 25.13 -0.57
CA GLY A 201 -1.56 26.55 -0.86
C GLY A 201 -1.51 26.94 -2.33
N LYS A 202 -1.66 25.99 -3.25
CA LYS A 202 -1.52 26.22 -4.69
C LYS A 202 -2.80 26.72 -5.38
N ASN A 203 -3.93 26.87 -4.67
CA ASN A 203 -5.22 27.26 -5.24
C ASN A 203 -5.80 28.51 -4.58
N MET A 204 -5.03 29.57 -4.46
CA MET A 204 -5.53 30.87 -4.02
C MET A 204 -5.18 31.98 -5.02
N GLU A 205 -5.36 31.69 -6.32
CA GLU A 205 -5.43 32.71 -7.38
C GLU A 205 -6.73 32.57 -8.18
#